data_0b9cf9ff536adeb180b7a24eb1e8692c
#
_entry.id   0b9cf9ff536adeb180b7a24eb1e8692c
#
_cell.length_a   1.000
_cell.length_b   1.000
_cell.length_c   1.000
_cell.angle_alpha   90.00
_cell.angle_beta   90.00
_cell.angle_gamma   90.00
#
_symmetry.space_group_name_H-M   'P 1'
#
loop_
_entity.id
_entity.type
_entity.pdbx_description
1 polymer ?
#
loop_
_entity_poly.entity_id
_entity_poly.type
_entity_poly.pdbx_seq_one_letter_code
_entity_poly.pdbx_strand_id
1 'polypeptide(L)'
;MKDIFQNAFLGSLVGDALSMPVHWYYDTSALDRDYGAIDCYLPPRNPHPDSILWRSRYHPINELADILHDQAYFWGQKGVHYHQFLEAGENTLNYQLAIELYRWIILRGGYNSREWLEHYIEVMQTSGWHDDTYVEEVHRNFFTQYARGNKPMNCAVKDPHIGALSQVPALIAGLDALGVPNPDDLTEIVKSHVALTHNHPESIEAAGLLVQLLCDLDEGIPLRQSIANRAVKWIGASTLKDWEQRPDREVVGRKVSTACYLPESMTASLHFAWKYAQDFDKGIQANARVGGDNCHRAAVVGGLLGGTLGVSADWLLELKAMEALRCDKPL
;
A
#
# COMPACT_ATOMS: atom_id res chain seq x y z
N MET A 1 -9.00 13.64 -21.23
CA MET A 1 -7.78 12.86 -20.95
C MET A 1 -8.10 11.89 -19.81
N LYS A 2 -7.56 10.69 -19.81
CA LYS A 2 -7.67 9.82 -18.63
C LYS A 2 -6.80 10.45 -17.54
N ASP A 3 -7.35 10.63 -16.37
CA ASP A 3 -6.58 11.08 -15.21
C ASP A 3 -5.83 9.86 -14.64
N ILE A 4 -4.65 9.59 -15.21
CA ILE A 4 -3.85 8.39 -14.91
C ILE A 4 -3.46 8.34 -13.43
N PHE A 5 -2.97 9.46 -12.90
CA PHE A 5 -2.45 9.50 -11.54
C PHE A 5 -3.56 9.43 -10.50
N GLN A 6 -4.68 10.13 -10.72
CA GLN A 6 -5.85 10.04 -9.85
C GLN A 6 -6.46 8.63 -9.88
N ASN A 7 -6.58 8.02 -11.07
CA ASN A 7 -7.05 6.63 -11.18
C ASN A 7 -6.08 5.63 -10.55
N ALA A 8 -4.77 5.87 -10.60
CA ALA A 8 -3.78 5.04 -9.92
C ALA A 8 -3.95 5.12 -8.40
N PHE A 9 -4.16 6.32 -7.86
CA PHE A 9 -4.44 6.50 -6.43
C PHE A 9 -5.74 5.79 -6.03
N LEU A 10 -6.86 6.05 -6.71
CA LEU A 10 -8.14 5.38 -6.43
C LEU A 10 -8.03 3.86 -6.57
N GLY A 11 -7.36 3.36 -7.62
CA GLY A 11 -7.14 1.93 -7.81
C GLY A 11 -6.33 1.29 -6.70
N SER A 12 -5.35 1.99 -6.15
CA SER A 12 -4.58 1.50 -4.99
C SER A 12 -5.44 1.42 -3.73
N LEU A 13 -6.31 2.40 -3.48
CA LEU A 13 -7.25 2.39 -2.36
C LEU A 13 -8.28 1.24 -2.48
N VAL A 14 -8.84 1.04 -3.68
CA VAL A 14 -9.77 -0.07 -3.94
C VAL A 14 -9.09 -1.41 -3.73
N GLY A 15 -7.86 -1.58 -4.24
CA GLY A 15 -7.09 -2.81 -4.08
C GLY A 15 -6.75 -3.14 -2.63
N ASP A 16 -6.42 -2.13 -1.82
CA ASP A 16 -6.19 -2.28 -0.38
C ASP A 16 -7.48 -2.67 0.35
N ALA A 17 -8.55 -1.90 0.20
CA ALA A 17 -9.82 -2.15 0.88
C ALA A 17 -10.42 -3.54 0.53
N LEU A 18 -10.24 -4.00 -0.73
CA LEU A 18 -10.64 -5.35 -1.14
C LEU A 18 -9.76 -6.43 -0.50
N SER A 19 -8.47 -6.15 -0.31
CA SER A 19 -7.49 -7.09 0.25
C SER A 19 -7.50 -7.13 1.78
N MET A 20 -8.01 -6.09 2.44
CA MET A 20 -7.97 -5.90 3.89
C MET A 20 -8.52 -7.10 4.70
N PRO A 21 -9.67 -7.72 4.37
CA PRO A 21 -10.19 -8.83 5.17
C PRO A 21 -9.33 -10.09 5.08
N VAL A 22 -8.48 -10.22 4.06
CA VAL A 22 -7.60 -11.38 3.84
C VAL A 22 -6.12 -11.01 3.90
N HIS A 23 -5.80 -9.84 4.48
CA HIS A 23 -4.44 -9.40 4.68
C HIS A 23 -3.69 -10.36 5.61
N TRP A 24 -2.50 -10.79 5.16
CA TRP A 24 -1.61 -11.74 5.82
C TRP A 24 -2.20 -13.14 6.08
N TYR A 25 -3.19 -13.57 5.28
CA TYR A 25 -3.51 -14.99 5.16
C TYR A 25 -2.43 -15.68 4.34
N TYR A 26 -1.70 -16.60 4.95
CA TYR A 26 -0.69 -17.43 4.28
C TYR A 26 -1.22 -18.85 3.98
N ASP A 27 -2.17 -19.33 4.79
CA ASP A 27 -2.94 -20.53 4.48
C ASP A 27 -4.11 -20.18 3.54
N THR A 28 -3.89 -20.40 2.24
CA THR A 28 -4.92 -20.14 1.22
C THR A 28 -6.14 -21.05 1.33
N SER A 29 -6.03 -22.21 2.00
CA SER A 29 -7.19 -23.06 2.27
C SER A 29 -8.06 -22.47 3.37
N ALA A 30 -7.45 -21.86 4.38
CA ALA A 30 -8.17 -21.09 5.39
C ALA A 30 -8.82 -19.84 4.77
N LEU A 31 -8.13 -19.12 3.89
CA LEU A 31 -8.67 -17.99 3.17
C LEU A 31 -9.92 -18.38 2.37
N ASP A 32 -9.85 -19.45 1.57
CA ASP A 32 -10.96 -19.91 0.76
C ASP A 32 -12.15 -20.39 1.61
N ARG A 33 -11.90 -21.04 2.74
CA ARG A 33 -12.94 -21.47 3.70
C ARG A 33 -13.63 -20.27 4.37
N ASP A 34 -12.85 -19.26 4.77
CA ASP A 34 -13.34 -18.18 5.61
C ASP A 34 -14.03 -17.08 4.79
N TYR A 35 -13.59 -16.84 3.55
CA TYR A 35 -14.07 -15.75 2.70
C TYR A 35 -14.62 -16.20 1.33
N GLY A 36 -14.19 -17.34 0.79
CA GLY A 36 -14.65 -17.83 -0.52
C GLY A 36 -14.27 -16.89 -1.67
N ALA A 37 -15.27 -16.42 -2.40
CA ALA A 37 -15.08 -15.40 -3.44
C ALA A 37 -14.80 -14.04 -2.79
N ILE A 38 -13.84 -13.28 -3.35
CA ILE A 38 -13.53 -11.91 -2.93
C ILE A 38 -13.78 -11.03 -4.16
N ASP A 39 -15.04 -10.69 -4.37
CA ASP A 39 -15.54 -9.90 -5.49
C ASP A 39 -16.27 -8.62 -5.06
N CYS A 40 -16.31 -8.35 -3.77
CA CYS A 40 -16.82 -7.14 -3.12
C CYS A 40 -16.03 -6.87 -1.84
N TYR A 41 -16.21 -5.69 -1.25
CA TYR A 41 -15.64 -5.40 0.06
C TYR A 41 -16.29 -6.24 1.15
N LEU A 42 -15.48 -6.83 2.01
CA LEU A 42 -15.90 -7.68 3.11
C LEU A 42 -15.29 -7.18 4.43
N PRO A 43 -15.99 -7.33 5.56
CA PRO A 43 -15.39 -7.02 6.85
C PRO A 43 -14.38 -8.09 7.27
N PRO A 44 -13.39 -7.75 8.10
CA PRO A 44 -12.48 -8.72 8.69
C PRO A 44 -13.22 -9.66 9.65
N ARG A 45 -12.71 -10.89 9.82
CA ARG A 45 -13.30 -11.92 10.69
C ARG A 45 -12.28 -12.45 11.67
N ASN A 46 -12.72 -12.59 12.92
CA ASN A 46 -12.02 -13.37 13.93
C ASN A 46 -12.59 -14.80 14.01
N PRO A 47 -11.77 -15.84 14.28
CA PRO A 47 -10.33 -15.77 14.44
C PRO A 47 -9.59 -15.68 13.10
N HIS A 48 -8.51 -14.88 13.05
CA HIS A 48 -7.56 -14.89 11.93
C HIS A 48 -6.52 -16.00 12.17
N PRO A 49 -6.45 -17.05 11.32
CA PRO A 49 -5.65 -18.25 11.60
C PRO A 49 -4.14 -17.99 11.59
N ASP A 50 -3.68 -17.06 10.75
CA ASP A 50 -2.26 -16.75 10.58
C ASP A 50 -1.79 -15.56 11.44
N SER A 51 -2.67 -15.03 12.32
CA SER A 51 -2.31 -13.89 13.16
C SER A 51 -1.11 -14.20 14.06
N ILE A 52 -0.12 -13.31 14.02
CA ILE A 52 1.08 -13.38 14.86
C ILE A 52 0.99 -12.51 16.12
N LEU A 53 -0.12 -11.79 16.33
CA LEU A 53 -0.29 -10.90 17.49
C LEU A 53 -0.04 -11.61 18.80
N TRP A 54 -0.43 -12.89 18.93
CA TRP A 54 -0.24 -13.70 20.14
C TRP A 54 1.23 -13.91 20.57
N ARG A 55 2.16 -13.83 19.64
CA ARG A 55 3.62 -13.96 19.86
C ARG A 55 4.36 -12.64 19.70
N SER A 56 3.67 -11.60 19.26
CA SER A 56 4.23 -10.26 19.11
C SER A 56 4.14 -9.50 20.44
N ARG A 57 5.08 -8.59 20.65
CA ARG A 57 5.10 -7.73 21.84
C ARG A 57 5.11 -6.28 21.41
N TYR A 58 4.29 -5.48 22.07
CA TYR A 58 4.29 -4.05 21.89
C TYR A 58 4.59 -3.38 23.24
N HIS A 59 5.73 -2.75 23.33
CA HIS A 59 6.21 -2.06 24.53
C HIS A 59 6.85 -0.74 24.13
N PRO A 60 6.07 0.32 23.93
CA PRO A 60 6.61 1.64 23.66
C PRO A 60 7.49 2.09 24.84
N ILE A 61 8.65 2.69 24.53
CA ILE A 61 9.62 3.10 25.56
C ILE A 61 9.15 4.30 26.37
N ASN A 62 8.26 5.11 25.81
CA ASN A 62 7.54 6.21 26.45
C ASN A 62 6.33 6.59 25.57
N GLU A 63 5.58 7.62 25.97
CA GLU A 63 4.37 8.10 25.25
C GLU A 63 4.66 8.53 23.81
N LEU A 64 5.86 9.02 23.49
CA LEU A 64 6.24 9.40 22.13
C LEU A 64 6.38 8.20 21.17
N ALA A 65 6.54 6.99 21.70
CA ALA A 65 6.60 5.76 20.92
C ALA A 65 5.26 5.02 20.87
N ASP A 66 4.24 5.52 21.59
CA ASP A 66 2.93 4.89 21.57
C ASP A 66 2.12 5.35 20.35
N ILE A 67 1.89 4.42 19.41
CA ILE A 67 1.16 4.62 18.16
C ILE A 67 0.05 3.57 17.98
N LEU A 68 -0.18 2.70 18.95
CA LEU A 68 -1.27 1.75 18.98
C LEU A 68 -2.36 2.13 19.98
N HIS A 69 -2.00 2.90 21.01
CA HIS A 69 -2.93 3.35 22.03
C HIS A 69 -3.78 2.19 22.59
N ASP A 70 -5.09 2.28 22.56
CA ASP A 70 -6.01 1.24 23.05
C ASP A 70 -5.89 -0.08 22.29
N GLN A 71 -5.45 -0.06 21.04
CA GLN A 71 -5.25 -1.26 20.23
C GLN A 71 -4.12 -2.15 20.74
N ALA A 72 -3.19 -1.61 21.53
CA ALA A 72 -2.11 -2.36 22.17
C ALA A 72 -2.64 -3.49 23.07
N TYR A 73 -3.86 -3.37 23.60
CA TYR A 73 -4.52 -4.39 24.43
C TYR A 73 -4.65 -5.74 23.73
N PHE A 74 -4.76 -5.77 22.41
CA PHE A 74 -4.96 -7.00 21.63
C PHE A 74 -3.67 -7.76 21.32
N TRP A 75 -2.52 -7.15 21.60
CA TRP A 75 -1.23 -7.82 21.42
C TRP A 75 -1.04 -8.89 22.51
N GLY A 76 -0.49 -10.04 22.11
CA GLY A 76 -0.41 -11.23 22.97
C GLY A 76 -1.64 -12.15 22.86
N GLN A 77 -2.72 -11.74 22.19
CA GLN A 77 -3.93 -12.54 22.02
C GLN A 77 -3.91 -13.33 20.70
N LYS A 78 -4.47 -14.57 20.75
CA LYS A 78 -4.54 -15.46 19.58
C LYS A 78 -5.75 -15.15 18.71
N GLY A 79 -5.58 -15.31 17.39
CA GLY A 79 -6.65 -15.27 16.43
C GLY A 79 -7.25 -13.87 16.22
N VAL A 80 -6.63 -12.83 16.72
CA VAL A 80 -7.07 -11.46 16.51
C VAL A 80 -6.69 -11.01 15.10
N HIS A 81 -7.66 -10.53 14.34
CA HIS A 81 -7.42 -9.97 13.02
C HIS A 81 -6.65 -8.66 13.12
N TYR A 82 -5.70 -8.44 12.21
CA TYR A 82 -4.86 -7.24 12.20
C TYR A 82 -5.66 -5.94 12.03
N HIS A 83 -6.83 -6.03 11.39
CA HIS A 83 -7.73 -4.94 11.05
C HIS A 83 -9.14 -5.14 11.64
N GLN A 84 -9.27 -5.80 12.80
CA GLN A 84 -10.55 -6.28 13.33
C GLN A 84 -11.64 -5.21 13.54
N PHE A 85 -11.26 -3.94 13.61
CA PHE A 85 -12.19 -2.81 13.83
C PHE A 85 -12.54 -2.06 12.55
N LEU A 86 -11.89 -2.40 11.43
CA LEU A 86 -12.23 -1.80 10.15
C LEU A 86 -13.52 -2.43 9.59
N GLU A 87 -14.29 -1.60 8.90
CA GLU A 87 -15.50 -2.02 8.18
C GLU A 87 -15.17 -2.41 6.72
N ALA A 88 -16.14 -3.05 6.05
CA ALA A 88 -16.04 -3.30 4.61
C ALA A 88 -15.90 -1.98 3.84
N GLY A 89 -14.91 -1.91 2.95
CA GLY A 89 -14.60 -0.72 2.18
C GLY A 89 -13.68 0.30 2.87
N GLU A 90 -13.26 0.04 4.11
CA GLU A 90 -12.23 0.85 4.77
C GLU A 90 -10.83 0.44 4.35
N ASN A 91 -9.90 1.38 4.47
CA ASN A 91 -8.51 1.22 4.13
C ASN A 91 -7.63 0.94 5.35
N THR A 92 -6.59 0.13 5.18
CA THR A 92 -5.59 -0.13 6.21
C THR A 92 -4.77 1.12 6.55
N LEU A 93 -4.06 1.10 7.69
CA LEU A 93 -3.29 2.24 8.20
C LEU A 93 -2.39 2.90 7.16
N ASN A 94 -1.65 2.11 6.37
CA ASN A 94 -0.75 2.67 5.36
C ASN A 94 -1.48 3.45 4.28
N TYR A 95 -2.73 3.07 3.97
CA TYR A 95 -3.56 3.79 3.01
C TYR A 95 -4.39 4.90 3.67
N GLN A 96 -4.68 4.82 4.96
CA GLN A 96 -5.17 5.98 5.72
C GLN A 96 -4.11 7.10 5.70
N LEU A 97 -2.83 6.76 5.89
CA LEU A 97 -1.71 7.70 5.70
C LEU A 97 -1.60 8.22 4.26
N ALA A 98 -1.90 7.40 3.26
CA ALA A 98 -1.93 7.82 1.86
C ALA A 98 -3.07 8.83 1.58
N ILE A 99 -4.26 8.58 2.12
CA ILE A 99 -5.40 9.51 2.03
C ILE A 99 -5.07 10.83 2.71
N GLU A 100 -4.49 10.77 3.91
CA GLU A 100 -4.08 11.96 4.65
C GLU A 100 -3.00 12.75 3.91
N LEU A 101 -2.01 12.08 3.32
CA LEU A 101 -0.97 12.71 2.51
C LEU A 101 -1.57 13.47 1.31
N TYR A 102 -2.48 12.82 0.57
CA TYR A 102 -3.16 13.47 -0.56
C TYR A 102 -3.90 14.74 -0.11
N ARG A 103 -4.73 14.63 0.95
CA ARG A 103 -5.48 15.75 1.52
C ARG A 103 -4.55 16.86 2.00
N TRP A 104 -3.48 16.49 2.70
CA TRP A 104 -2.49 17.42 3.21
C TRP A 104 -1.84 18.22 2.08
N ILE A 105 -1.46 17.57 0.97
CA ILE A 105 -0.88 18.22 -0.22
C ILE A 105 -1.88 19.20 -0.82
N ILE A 106 -3.12 18.81 -1.03
CA ILE A 106 -4.17 19.66 -1.61
C ILE A 106 -4.44 20.89 -0.73
N LEU A 107 -4.58 20.69 0.57
CA LEU A 107 -4.87 21.77 1.53
C LEU A 107 -3.69 22.76 1.67
N ARG A 108 -2.46 22.27 1.61
CA ARG A 108 -1.25 23.12 1.69
C ARG A 108 -0.90 23.79 0.36
N GLY A 109 -1.44 23.30 -0.75
CA GLY A 109 -1.07 23.75 -2.09
C GLY A 109 0.37 23.42 -2.47
N GLY A 110 0.93 22.35 -1.90
CA GLY A 110 2.29 21.90 -2.16
C GLY A 110 2.74 20.77 -1.25
N TYR A 111 3.92 20.22 -1.53
CA TYR A 111 4.55 19.17 -0.74
C TYR A 111 5.90 19.62 -0.18
N ASN A 112 6.10 19.40 1.12
CA ASN A 112 7.38 19.55 1.81
C ASN A 112 7.62 18.34 2.70
N SER A 113 8.70 17.60 2.44
CA SER A 113 8.99 16.32 3.12
C SER A 113 9.17 16.45 4.63
N ARG A 114 9.75 17.57 5.12
CA ARG A 114 9.94 17.80 6.56
C ARG A 114 8.60 18.08 7.24
N GLU A 115 7.79 18.97 6.66
CA GLU A 115 6.48 19.32 7.22
C GLU A 115 5.54 18.11 7.19
N TRP A 116 5.58 17.31 6.12
CA TRP A 116 4.85 16.04 6.07
C TRP A 116 5.29 15.08 7.16
N LEU A 117 6.60 14.93 7.39
CA LEU A 117 7.10 14.03 8.42
C LEU A 117 6.69 14.47 9.83
N GLU A 118 6.64 15.78 10.09
CA GLU A 118 6.11 16.35 11.34
C GLU A 118 4.61 16.03 11.49
N HIS A 119 3.83 16.18 10.41
CA HIS A 119 2.41 15.82 10.38
C HIS A 119 2.18 14.31 10.55
N TYR A 120 2.97 13.46 9.90
CA TYR A 120 2.95 12.00 10.09
C TYR A 120 3.16 11.62 11.56
N ILE A 121 4.09 12.27 12.25
CA ILE A 121 4.33 12.04 13.67
C ILE A 121 3.10 12.45 14.50
N GLU A 122 2.53 13.60 14.21
CA GLU A 122 1.35 14.13 14.91
C GLU A 122 0.15 13.16 14.78
N VAL A 123 -0.21 12.75 13.57
CA VAL A 123 -1.36 11.88 13.35
C VAL A 123 -1.17 10.50 13.97
N MET A 124 0.02 9.91 13.83
CA MET A 124 0.30 8.59 14.40
C MET A 124 0.31 8.58 15.94
N GLN A 125 0.62 9.71 16.58
CA GLN A 125 0.57 9.88 18.04
C GLN A 125 -0.83 10.29 18.54
N THR A 126 -1.76 10.62 17.64
CA THR A 126 -3.11 11.02 18.02
C THR A 126 -3.97 9.78 18.27
N SER A 127 -4.42 9.62 19.52
CA SER A 127 -5.30 8.51 19.89
C SER A 127 -6.61 8.56 19.11
N GLY A 128 -7.01 7.40 18.55
CA GLY A 128 -8.24 7.27 17.75
C GLY A 128 -8.15 7.82 16.34
N TRP A 129 -6.95 8.19 15.86
CA TRP A 129 -6.76 8.57 14.46
C TRP A 129 -6.83 7.36 13.52
N HIS A 130 -6.44 6.18 14.00
CA HIS A 130 -6.61 4.90 13.30
C HIS A 130 -7.13 3.82 14.24
N ASP A 131 -7.76 2.79 13.66
CA ASP A 131 -8.33 1.66 14.39
C ASP A 131 -7.64 0.32 14.08
N ASP A 132 -6.50 0.35 13.37
CA ASP A 132 -5.73 -0.85 13.08
C ASP A 132 -5.13 -1.46 14.35
N THR A 133 -5.38 -2.76 14.54
CA THR A 133 -4.87 -3.51 15.70
C THR A 133 -3.38 -3.83 15.56
N TYR A 134 -2.85 -3.83 14.35
CA TYR A 134 -1.45 -4.08 14.07
C TYR A 134 -0.82 -2.91 13.31
N VAL A 135 0.29 -2.42 13.84
CA VAL A 135 1.15 -1.43 13.17
C VAL A 135 2.48 -2.09 12.82
N GLU A 136 2.93 -1.93 11.59
CA GLU A 136 4.13 -2.55 11.06
C GLU A 136 5.41 -2.18 11.83
N GLU A 137 6.40 -3.05 11.73
CA GLU A 137 7.67 -2.90 12.44
C GLU A 137 8.42 -1.62 12.04
N VAL A 138 8.31 -1.19 10.80
CA VAL A 138 8.92 0.04 10.31
C VAL A 138 8.43 1.25 11.09
N HIS A 139 7.11 1.39 11.30
CA HIS A 139 6.54 2.48 12.08
C HIS A 139 6.97 2.38 13.55
N ARG A 140 6.87 1.19 14.16
CA ARG A 140 7.27 0.97 15.56
C ARG A 140 8.74 1.31 15.79
N ASN A 141 9.62 0.95 14.87
CA ASN A 141 11.05 1.26 14.95
C ASN A 141 11.32 2.74 14.71
N PHE A 142 10.63 3.40 13.77
CA PHE A 142 10.70 4.84 13.56
C PHE A 142 10.38 5.59 14.86
N PHE A 143 9.22 5.29 15.47
CA PHE A 143 8.78 5.96 16.69
C PHE A 143 9.65 5.59 17.90
N THR A 144 10.25 4.41 17.94
CA THR A 144 11.26 4.06 18.93
C THR A 144 12.51 4.95 18.82
N GLN A 145 12.98 5.23 17.59
CA GLN A 145 14.10 6.14 17.38
C GLN A 145 13.73 7.60 17.74
N TYR A 146 12.53 8.02 17.35
CA TYR A 146 12.00 9.34 17.71
C TYR A 146 11.91 9.54 19.21
N ALA A 147 11.35 8.58 19.94
CA ALA A 147 11.22 8.61 21.39
C ALA A 147 12.56 8.56 22.15
N ARG A 148 13.64 8.11 21.48
CA ARG A 148 15.02 8.22 22.00
C ARG A 148 15.64 9.60 21.82
N GLY A 149 14.91 10.56 21.24
CA GLY A 149 15.35 11.92 21.03
C GLY A 149 16.08 12.17 19.71
N ASN A 150 16.02 11.24 18.74
CA ASN A 150 16.51 11.49 17.40
C ASN A 150 15.64 12.52 16.70
N LYS A 151 16.25 13.34 15.82
CA LYS A 151 15.48 14.25 14.96
C LYS A 151 14.61 13.41 14.00
N PRO A 152 13.39 13.84 13.65
CA PRO A 152 12.49 13.11 12.75
C PRO A 152 13.19 12.57 11.50
N MET A 153 13.94 13.41 10.79
CA MET A 153 14.70 13.03 9.58
C MET A 153 15.76 11.94 9.77
N ASN A 154 16.06 11.56 11.01
CA ASN A 154 17.05 10.52 11.37
C ASN A 154 16.40 9.26 11.96
N CYS A 155 15.07 9.14 11.90
CA CYS A 155 14.33 8.02 12.47
C CYS A 155 14.01 6.92 11.44
N ALA A 156 14.28 7.16 10.16
CA ALA A 156 14.02 6.21 9.09
C ALA A 156 14.68 4.85 9.32
N VAL A 157 13.99 3.79 8.92
CA VAL A 157 14.39 2.40 9.12
C VAL A 157 14.89 1.80 7.80
N LYS A 158 15.92 0.96 7.86
CA LYS A 158 16.40 0.20 6.70
C LYS A 158 15.55 -1.06 6.56
N ASP A 159 14.45 -0.95 5.86
CA ASP A 159 13.49 -2.05 5.67
C ASP A 159 13.12 -2.21 4.19
N PRO A 160 13.41 -3.37 3.56
CA PRO A 160 13.04 -3.67 2.17
C PRO A 160 11.59 -4.15 2.06
N HIS A 161 10.65 -3.39 2.59
CA HIS A 161 9.23 -3.74 2.67
C HIS A 161 8.41 -3.04 1.57
N ILE A 162 7.49 -3.75 0.90
CA ILE A 162 6.65 -3.15 -0.15
C ILE A 162 5.64 -2.13 0.40
N GLY A 163 5.34 -2.15 1.70
CA GLY A 163 4.56 -1.12 2.39
C GLY A 163 5.08 0.30 2.17
N ALA A 164 6.39 0.43 1.90
CA ALA A 164 7.02 1.68 1.45
C ALA A 164 6.31 2.36 0.27
N LEU A 165 5.59 1.60 -0.56
CA LEU A 165 4.96 2.10 -1.77
C LEU A 165 3.51 2.57 -1.56
N SER A 166 2.90 2.30 -0.42
CA SER A 166 1.48 2.57 -0.18
C SER A 166 1.07 4.03 -0.37
N GLN A 167 1.97 4.96 -0.03
CA GLN A 167 1.72 6.40 -0.18
C GLN A 167 2.11 6.96 -1.56
N VAL A 168 2.83 6.18 -2.39
CA VAL A 168 3.37 6.67 -3.68
C VAL A 168 2.26 7.12 -4.64
N PRO A 169 1.19 6.34 -4.90
CA PRO A 169 0.12 6.79 -5.79
C PRO A 169 -0.56 8.08 -5.30
N ALA A 170 -0.75 8.24 -3.99
CA ALA A 170 -1.36 9.42 -3.39
C ALA A 170 -0.48 10.67 -3.55
N LEU A 171 0.83 10.54 -3.31
CA LEU A 171 1.80 11.62 -3.49
C LEU A 171 1.82 12.11 -4.93
N ILE A 172 1.88 11.19 -5.89
CA ILE A 172 1.88 11.51 -7.31
C ILE A 172 0.58 12.23 -7.70
N ALA A 173 -0.58 11.68 -7.32
CA ALA A 173 -1.88 12.26 -7.63
C ALA A 173 -2.05 13.66 -7.02
N GLY A 174 -1.59 13.86 -5.77
CA GLY A 174 -1.64 15.17 -5.12
C GLY A 174 -0.74 16.21 -5.80
N LEU A 175 0.46 15.82 -6.22
CA LEU A 175 1.38 16.70 -6.94
C LEU A 175 0.88 17.03 -8.34
N ASP A 176 0.34 16.07 -9.06
CA ASP A 176 -0.26 16.26 -10.38
C ASP A 176 -1.45 17.22 -10.33
N ALA A 177 -2.33 17.07 -9.35
CA ALA A 177 -3.46 17.99 -9.12
C ALA A 177 -3.04 19.45 -8.91
N LEU A 178 -1.82 19.69 -8.45
CA LEU A 178 -1.21 21.00 -8.28
C LEU A 178 -0.37 21.46 -9.49
N GLY A 179 -0.29 20.64 -10.54
CA GLY A 179 0.49 20.95 -11.74
C GLY A 179 2.00 20.86 -11.55
N VAL A 180 2.46 20.06 -10.60
CA VAL A 180 3.91 19.78 -10.40
C VAL A 180 4.40 18.83 -11.50
N PRO A 181 5.55 19.15 -12.11
CA PRO A 181 5.66 19.08 -13.54
C PRO A 181 6.28 17.86 -14.18
N ASN A 182 7.57 17.57 -13.96
CA ASN A 182 8.23 16.62 -14.86
C ASN A 182 8.49 15.26 -14.18
N PRO A 183 8.58 14.17 -14.96
CA PRO A 183 8.83 12.83 -14.44
C PRO A 183 10.10 12.69 -13.57
N ASP A 184 11.16 13.45 -13.87
CA ASP A 184 12.41 13.37 -13.13
C ASP A 184 12.27 14.00 -11.74
N ASP A 185 11.67 15.20 -11.64
CA ASP A 185 11.40 15.85 -10.35
C ASP A 185 10.45 15.00 -9.50
N LEU A 186 9.40 14.45 -10.12
CA LEU A 186 8.45 13.57 -9.45
C LEU A 186 9.13 12.32 -8.89
N THR A 187 10.05 11.72 -9.67
CA THR A 187 10.82 10.54 -9.24
C THR A 187 11.68 10.86 -8.02
N GLU A 188 12.38 11.99 -8.01
CA GLU A 188 13.25 12.38 -6.89
C GLU A 188 12.43 12.77 -5.63
N ILE A 189 11.29 13.43 -5.79
CA ILE A 189 10.37 13.73 -4.69
C ILE A 189 9.87 12.43 -4.04
N VAL A 190 9.41 11.48 -4.85
CA VAL A 190 8.88 10.20 -4.36
C VAL A 190 9.97 9.36 -3.67
N LYS A 191 11.16 9.26 -4.24
CA LYS A 191 12.30 8.57 -3.60
C LYS A 191 12.65 9.19 -2.25
N SER A 192 12.68 10.52 -2.19
CA SER A 192 12.95 11.26 -0.96
C SER A 192 11.86 11.05 0.08
N HIS A 193 10.59 11.01 -0.34
CA HIS A 193 9.45 10.72 0.53
C HIS A 193 9.53 9.31 1.13
N VAL A 194 9.75 8.29 0.31
CA VAL A 194 9.88 6.90 0.79
C VAL A 194 11.03 6.75 1.78
N ALA A 195 12.15 7.43 1.54
CA ALA A 195 13.30 7.43 2.44
C ALA A 195 13.04 8.06 3.81
N LEU A 196 11.94 8.80 4.02
CA LEU A 196 11.58 9.36 5.34
C LEU A 196 11.28 8.27 6.38
N THR A 197 10.75 7.14 5.94
CA THR A 197 10.37 6.01 6.80
C THR A 197 11.12 4.73 6.42
N HIS A 198 11.16 4.38 5.12
CA HIS A 198 11.76 3.17 4.57
C HIS A 198 13.06 3.50 3.83
N ASN A 199 14.13 3.78 4.57
CA ASN A 199 15.42 4.18 3.97
C ASN A 199 16.27 2.95 3.56
N HIS A 200 15.72 2.13 2.65
CA HIS A 200 16.41 0.98 2.08
C HIS A 200 16.54 1.16 0.55
N PRO A 201 17.70 0.83 -0.05
CA PRO A 201 17.91 1.03 -1.49
C PRO A 201 16.85 0.37 -2.37
N GLU A 202 16.42 -0.86 -2.05
CA GLU A 202 15.39 -1.57 -2.81
C GLU A 202 14.01 -0.91 -2.71
N SER A 203 13.63 -0.38 -1.54
CA SER A 203 12.37 0.33 -1.34
C SER A 203 12.35 1.64 -2.15
N ILE A 204 13.44 2.39 -2.11
CA ILE A 204 13.61 3.65 -2.85
C ILE A 204 13.60 3.38 -4.37
N GLU A 205 14.25 2.31 -4.81
CA GLU A 205 14.29 1.93 -6.22
C GLU A 205 12.92 1.42 -6.73
N ALA A 206 12.22 0.61 -5.92
CA ALA A 206 10.87 0.16 -6.24
C ALA A 206 9.89 1.34 -6.40
N ALA A 207 10.01 2.34 -5.52
CA ALA A 207 9.22 3.57 -5.62
C ALA A 207 9.52 4.33 -6.91
N GLY A 208 10.81 4.50 -7.26
CA GLY A 208 11.21 5.12 -8.52
C GLY A 208 10.68 4.38 -9.74
N LEU A 209 10.69 3.03 -9.72
CA LEU A 209 10.10 2.24 -10.80
C LEU A 209 8.59 2.49 -10.92
N LEU A 210 7.86 2.50 -9.80
CA LEU A 210 6.39 2.74 -9.84
C LEU A 210 6.07 4.11 -10.46
N VAL A 211 6.81 5.16 -10.09
CA VAL A 211 6.68 6.50 -10.72
C VAL A 211 6.88 6.40 -12.22
N GLN A 212 8.00 5.80 -12.66
CA GLN A 212 8.33 5.72 -14.08
C GLN A 212 7.27 4.94 -14.88
N LEU A 213 6.72 3.86 -14.31
CA LEU A 213 5.63 3.12 -14.95
C LEU A 213 4.36 3.97 -15.09
N LEU A 214 4.00 4.73 -14.06
CA LEU A 214 2.84 5.63 -14.10
C LEU A 214 3.04 6.80 -15.08
N CYS A 215 4.23 7.38 -15.14
CA CYS A 215 4.57 8.41 -16.13
C CYS A 215 4.51 7.87 -17.58
N ASP A 216 5.04 6.66 -17.82
CA ASP A 216 4.93 5.99 -19.12
C ASP A 216 3.45 5.80 -19.54
N LEU A 217 2.56 5.47 -18.58
CA LEU A 217 1.11 5.37 -18.85
C LEU A 217 0.51 6.72 -19.22
N ASP A 218 0.91 7.80 -18.56
CA ASP A 218 0.45 9.16 -18.86
C ASP A 218 0.92 9.63 -20.23
N GLU A 219 2.12 9.22 -20.65
CA GLU A 219 2.65 9.40 -22.01
C GLU A 219 1.96 8.50 -23.06
N GLY A 220 1.04 7.62 -22.65
CA GLY A 220 0.31 6.70 -23.54
C GLY A 220 1.07 5.41 -23.90
N ILE A 221 2.15 5.09 -23.20
CA ILE A 221 2.87 3.82 -23.39
C ILE A 221 2.05 2.69 -22.76
N PRO A 222 1.73 1.62 -23.52
CA PRO A 222 0.95 0.50 -22.98
C PRO A 222 1.63 -0.15 -21.77
N LEU A 223 0.85 -0.51 -20.73
CA LEU A 223 1.36 -1.05 -19.46
C LEU A 223 2.36 -2.20 -19.64
N ARG A 224 2.03 -3.19 -20.46
CA ARG A 224 2.94 -4.33 -20.70
C ARG A 224 4.25 -3.91 -21.38
N GLN A 225 4.21 -2.91 -22.22
CA GLN A 225 5.41 -2.36 -22.87
C GLN A 225 6.27 -1.60 -21.85
N SER A 226 5.67 -0.78 -21.02
CA SER A 226 6.35 -0.05 -19.95
C SER A 226 7.01 -1.03 -18.98
N ILE A 227 6.28 -2.04 -18.48
CA ILE A 227 6.86 -3.09 -17.61
C ILE A 227 8.04 -3.80 -18.30
N ALA A 228 7.89 -4.20 -19.56
CA ALA A 228 8.94 -4.89 -20.29
C ALA A 228 10.24 -4.05 -20.42
N ASN A 229 10.10 -2.74 -20.54
CA ASN A 229 11.22 -1.82 -20.71
C ASN A 229 11.85 -1.42 -19.37
N ARG A 230 11.05 -1.14 -18.35
CA ARG A 230 11.50 -0.55 -17.07
C ARG A 230 11.82 -1.57 -16.00
N ALA A 231 11.08 -2.69 -15.96
CA ALA A 231 11.14 -3.63 -14.83
C ALA A 231 12.19 -4.75 -14.99
N VAL A 232 13.09 -4.68 -15.95
CA VAL A 232 14.07 -5.75 -16.30
C VAL A 232 14.89 -6.23 -15.11
N LYS A 233 15.23 -5.34 -14.20
CA LYS A 233 15.95 -5.69 -12.96
C LYS A 233 15.12 -6.58 -12.03
N TRP A 234 13.79 -6.40 -12.01
CA TRP A 234 12.87 -7.11 -11.13
C TRP A 234 12.35 -8.41 -11.75
N ILE A 235 12.01 -8.36 -13.04
CA ILE A 235 11.52 -9.51 -13.79
C ILE A 235 11.63 -9.27 -15.30
N GLY A 236 12.05 -10.28 -16.04
CA GLY A 236 12.09 -10.20 -17.51
C GLY A 236 10.74 -10.48 -18.15
N ALA A 237 10.45 -9.80 -19.28
CA ALA A 237 9.21 -9.96 -20.03
C ALA A 237 8.93 -11.40 -20.51
N SER A 238 9.97 -12.19 -20.81
CA SER A 238 9.84 -13.60 -21.17
C SER A 238 9.28 -14.44 -20.01
N THR A 239 9.73 -14.17 -18.80
CA THR A 239 9.24 -14.80 -17.58
C THR A 239 7.78 -14.43 -17.32
N LEU A 240 7.42 -13.15 -17.47
CA LEU A 240 6.03 -12.69 -17.32
C LEU A 240 5.09 -13.37 -18.32
N LYS A 241 5.51 -13.55 -19.58
CA LYS A 241 4.75 -14.26 -20.61
C LYS A 241 4.56 -15.75 -20.27
N ASP A 242 5.57 -16.42 -19.72
CA ASP A 242 5.43 -17.79 -19.25
C ASP A 242 4.46 -17.89 -18.05
N TRP A 243 4.57 -16.96 -17.11
CA TRP A 243 3.75 -16.96 -15.91
C TRP A 243 2.30 -16.56 -16.14
N GLU A 244 2.02 -15.76 -17.16
CA GLU A 244 0.66 -15.34 -17.54
C GLU A 244 -0.30 -16.52 -17.74
N GLN A 245 0.22 -17.66 -18.21
CA GLN A 245 -0.56 -18.88 -18.48
C GLN A 245 -0.75 -19.77 -17.25
N ARG A 246 -0.13 -19.43 -16.11
CA ARG A 246 -0.16 -20.26 -14.90
C ARG A 246 -1.25 -19.80 -13.93
N PRO A 247 -1.75 -20.69 -13.07
CA PRO A 247 -2.57 -20.29 -11.92
C PRO A 247 -1.84 -19.29 -11.03
N ASP A 248 -2.55 -18.29 -10.51
CA ASP A 248 -1.93 -17.21 -9.70
C ASP A 248 -1.18 -17.73 -8.48
N ARG A 249 -1.78 -18.70 -7.74
CA ARG A 249 -1.17 -19.34 -6.56
C ARG A 249 0.00 -20.26 -6.90
N GLU A 250 0.18 -20.65 -8.16
CA GLU A 250 1.40 -21.33 -8.59
C GLU A 250 2.55 -20.34 -8.77
N VAL A 251 2.23 -19.14 -9.22
CA VAL A 251 3.24 -18.07 -9.37
C VAL A 251 3.51 -17.42 -8.03
N VAL A 252 2.50 -16.77 -7.44
CA VAL A 252 2.60 -16.09 -6.15
C VAL A 252 2.23 -17.06 -5.04
N GLY A 253 3.24 -17.52 -4.32
CA GLY A 253 3.17 -18.55 -3.29
C GLY A 253 4.09 -19.75 -3.53
N ARG A 254 4.46 -20.05 -4.82
CA ARG A 254 5.41 -21.14 -5.10
C ARG A 254 6.65 -20.68 -5.87
N LYS A 255 6.53 -19.74 -6.83
CA LYS A 255 7.69 -19.21 -7.57
C LYS A 255 8.25 -17.95 -6.91
N VAL A 256 7.38 -17.10 -6.41
CA VAL A 256 7.70 -15.92 -5.60
C VAL A 256 6.90 -15.95 -4.31
N SER A 257 7.46 -15.38 -3.26
CA SER A 257 6.82 -15.31 -1.94
C SER A 257 5.55 -14.46 -1.97
N THR A 258 4.59 -14.79 -1.11
CA THR A 258 3.45 -13.93 -0.78
C THR A 258 3.78 -12.87 0.27
N ALA A 259 4.99 -12.93 0.87
CA ALA A 259 5.43 -12.01 1.91
C ALA A 259 5.72 -10.60 1.37
N CYS A 260 5.94 -9.70 2.29
CA CYS A 260 6.10 -8.26 2.06
C CYS A 260 7.46 -7.83 1.50
N TYR A 261 8.48 -8.69 1.53
CA TYR A 261 9.84 -8.29 1.24
C TYR A 261 10.14 -8.14 -0.25
N LEU A 262 10.84 -7.05 -0.57
CA LEU A 262 11.46 -6.84 -1.89
C LEU A 262 12.68 -7.77 -2.05
N PRO A 263 12.99 -8.22 -3.26
CA PRO A 263 12.35 -7.87 -4.54
C PRO A 263 11.11 -8.73 -4.87
N GLU A 264 10.81 -9.81 -4.14
CA GLU A 264 9.78 -10.79 -4.52
C GLU A 264 8.36 -10.19 -4.54
N SER A 265 8.03 -9.34 -3.57
CA SER A 265 6.73 -8.67 -3.52
C SER A 265 6.49 -7.72 -4.70
N MET A 266 7.53 -7.02 -5.18
CA MET A 266 7.45 -6.22 -6.41
C MET A 266 7.28 -7.11 -7.64
N THR A 267 8.03 -8.21 -7.72
CA THR A 267 7.91 -9.20 -8.80
C THR A 267 6.50 -9.79 -8.87
N ALA A 268 5.91 -10.14 -7.72
CA ALA A 268 4.52 -10.61 -7.62
C ALA A 268 3.52 -9.55 -8.12
N SER A 269 3.71 -8.31 -7.73
CA SER A 269 2.85 -7.19 -8.13
C SER A 269 2.92 -6.92 -9.63
N LEU A 270 4.11 -6.92 -10.21
CA LEU A 270 4.32 -6.76 -11.65
C LEU A 270 3.73 -7.92 -12.46
N HIS A 271 3.74 -9.15 -11.91
CA HIS A 271 3.06 -10.30 -12.53
C HIS A 271 1.56 -10.06 -12.64
N PHE A 272 0.88 -9.61 -11.57
CA PHE A 272 -0.56 -9.30 -11.63
C PHE A 272 -0.86 -8.15 -12.59
N ALA A 273 -0.10 -7.06 -12.52
CA ALA A 273 -0.25 -5.93 -13.42
C ALA A 273 -0.09 -6.33 -14.91
N TRP A 274 0.87 -7.23 -15.20
CA TRP A 274 1.07 -7.78 -16.52
C TRP A 274 -0.08 -8.69 -16.97
N LYS A 275 -0.42 -9.67 -16.16
CA LYS A 275 -1.42 -10.71 -16.50
C LYS A 275 -2.79 -10.10 -16.70
N TYR A 276 -3.17 -9.16 -15.84
CA TYR A 276 -4.48 -8.53 -15.82
C TYR A 276 -4.50 -7.11 -16.41
N ALA A 277 -3.58 -6.79 -17.33
CA ALA A 277 -3.45 -5.47 -17.94
C ALA A 277 -4.71 -4.98 -18.70
N GLN A 278 -5.73 -5.83 -18.89
CA GLN A 278 -7.00 -5.53 -19.55
C GLN A 278 -8.22 -5.70 -18.63
N ASP A 279 -8.02 -6.02 -17.35
CA ASP A 279 -9.15 -6.36 -16.45
C ASP A 279 -8.77 -5.96 -15.01
N PHE A 280 -9.19 -4.76 -14.61
CA PHE A 280 -8.91 -4.21 -13.30
C PHE A 280 -9.46 -5.11 -12.19
N ASP A 281 -10.74 -5.51 -12.31
CA ASP A 281 -11.45 -6.26 -11.27
C ASP A 281 -10.77 -7.61 -11.01
N LYS A 282 -10.48 -8.37 -12.09
CA LYS A 282 -9.76 -9.64 -11.93
C LYS A 282 -8.36 -9.47 -11.38
N GLY A 283 -7.67 -8.38 -11.70
CA GLY A 283 -6.32 -8.11 -11.20
C GLY A 283 -6.29 -7.90 -9.69
N ILE A 284 -7.17 -7.04 -9.16
CA ILE A 284 -7.26 -6.78 -7.72
C ILE A 284 -7.81 -8.00 -6.95
N GLN A 285 -8.79 -8.71 -7.50
CA GLN A 285 -9.31 -9.95 -6.91
C GLN A 285 -8.24 -11.05 -6.86
N ALA A 286 -7.45 -11.22 -7.93
CA ALA A 286 -6.35 -12.18 -7.96
C ALA A 286 -5.29 -11.85 -6.91
N ASN A 287 -4.92 -10.57 -6.76
CA ASN A 287 -4.02 -10.11 -5.71
C ASN A 287 -4.56 -10.41 -4.31
N ALA A 288 -5.83 -10.13 -4.04
CA ALA A 288 -6.47 -10.42 -2.76
C ALA A 288 -6.46 -11.93 -2.45
N ARG A 289 -6.86 -12.78 -3.43
CA ARG A 289 -7.05 -14.22 -3.26
C ARG A 289 -5.77 -15.05 -3.11
N VAL A 290 -4.61 -14.52 -3.43
CA VAL A 290 -3.34 -15.22 -3.14
C VAL A 290 -2.88 -15.01 -1.69
N GLY A 291 -3.52 -14.09 -0.96
CA GLY A 291 -3.19 -13.80 0.43
C GLY A 291 -1.81 -13.14 0.60
N GLY A 292 -1.21 -13.37 1.76
CA GLY A 292 0.05 -12.74 2.17
C GLY A 292 -0.09 -11.24 2.27
N ASP A 293 0.90 -10.49 1.84
CA ASP A 293 0.94 -9.03 1.93
C ASP A 293 0.22 -8.33 0.77
N ASN A 294 -1.03 -8.72 0.55
CA ASN A 294 -1.85 -8.29 -0.57
C ASN A 294 -2.31 -6.81 -0.49
N CYS A 295 -2.48 -6.26 0.71
CA CYS A 295 -2.79 -4.83 0.88
C CYS A 295 -1.66 -3.96 0.35
N HIS A 296 -0.43 -4.17 0.77
CA HIS A 296 0.67 -3.33 0.31
C HIS A 296 1.02 -3.55 -1.17
N ARG A 297 0.82 -4.76 -1.71
CA ARG A 297 0.93 -4.98 -3.16
C ARG A 297 -0.10 -4.17 -3.97
N ALA A 298 -1.22 -3.75 -3.36
CA ALA A 298 -2.23 -2.96 -4.04
C ALA A 298 -1.71 -1.59 -4.52
N ALA A 299 -0.65 -1.02 -3.92
CA ALA A 299 -0.01 0.19 -4.42
C ALA A 299 0.47 0.04 -5.88
N VAL A 300 1.01 -1.14 -6.20
CA VAL A 300 1.51 -1.44 -7.54
C VAL A 300 0.39 -2.03 -8.41
N VAL A 301 -0.29 -3.06 -7.94
CA VAL A 301 -1.34 -3.77 -8.73
C VAL A 301 -2.51 -2.84 -9.00
N GLY A 302 -3.14 -2.32 -7.95
CA GLY A 302 -4.26 -1.39 -8.03
C GLY A 302 -3.87 -0.07 -8.70
N GLY A 303 -2.67 0.45 -8.38
CA GLY A 303 -2.14 1.67 -8.98
C GLY A 303 -1.94 1.55 -10.48
N LEU A 304 -1.24 0.54 -10.96
CA LEU A 304 -0.95 0.36 -12.39
C LEU A 304 -2.21 -0.01 -13.19
N LEU A 305 -3.05 -0.90 -12.68
CA LEU A 305 -4.29 -1.28 -13.35
C LEU A 305 -5.32 -0.15 -13.34
N GLY A 306 -5.47 0.56 -12.20
CA GLY A 306 -6.33 1.73 -12.09
C GLY A 306 -5.90 2.85 -13.04
N GLY A 307 -4.61 3.19 -13.08
CA GLY A 307 -4.06 4.17 -14.03
C GLY A 307 -4.31 3.77 -15.49
N THR A 308 -4.17 2.48 -15.82
CA THR A 308 -4.36 1.99 -17.20
C THR A 308 -5.82 1.96 -17.64
N LEU A 309 -6.71 1.45 -16.79
CA LEU A 309 -8.09 1.08 -17.16
C LEU A 309 -9.14 2.06 -16.60
N GLY A 310 -8.78 2.80 -15.56
CA GLY A 310 -9.71 3.52 -14.70
C GLY A 310 -10.29 2.61 -13.63
N VAL A 311 -11.02 3.20 -12.70
CA VAL A 311 -11.74 2.51 -11.62
C VAL A 311 -13.24 2.70 -11.83
N SER A 312 -14.02 1.61 -11.76
CA SER A 312 -15.46 1.70 -11.95
C SER A 312 -16.16 2.43 -10.80
N ALA A 313 -17.29 3.08 -11.11
CA ALA A 313 -18.11 3.76 -10.12
C ALA A 313 -18.63 2.83 -9.02
N ASP A 314 -18.86 1.56 -9.34
CA ASP A 314 -19.37 0.58 -8.38
C ASP A 314 -18.38 0.36 -7.23
N TRP A 315 -17.08 0.23 -7.51
CA TRP A 315 -16.06 0.16 -6.46
C TRP A 315 -15.99 1.44 -5.62
N LEU A 316 -16.13 2.61 -6.26
CA LEU A 316 -16.00 3.90 -5.58
C LEU A 316 -17.21 4.24 -4.70
N LEU A 317 -18.40 3.71 -5.01
CA LEU A 317 -19.62 3.96 -4.21
C LEU A 317 -19.51 3.38 -2.80
N GLU A 318 -18.87 2.23 -2.65
CA GLU A 318 -18.74 1.52 -1.37
C GLU A 318 -17.39 1.78 -0.68
N LEU A 319 -16.45 2.48 -1.35
CA LEU A 319 -15.15 2.83 -0.79
C LEU A 319 -15.29 3.97 0.22
N LYS A 320 -15.04 3.69 1.49
CA LYS A 320 -15.18 4.67 2.59
C LYS A 320 -14.27 5.89 2.44
N ALA A 321 -13.09 5.71 1.89
CA ALA A 321 -12.15 6.80 1.58
C ALA A 321 -12.77 7.94 0.76
N MET A 322 -13.80 7.66 -0.06
CA MET A 322 -14.43 8.68 -0.90
C MET A 322 -15.11 9.80 -0.09
N GLU A 323 -15.52 9.54 1.14
CA GLU A 323 -16.05 10.57 2.03
C GLU A 323 -14.94 11.55 2.44
N ALA A 324 -13.78 11.02 2.86
CA ALA A 324 -12.64 11.83 3.27
C ALA A 324 -12.06 12.64 2.08
N LEU A 325 -12.05 12.06 0.87
CA LEU A 325 -11.54 12.72 -0.33
C LEU A 325 -12.46 13.83 -0.87
N ARG A 326 -13.74 13.84 -0.49
CA ARG A 326 -14.72 14.88 -0.85
C ARG A 326 -14.78 16.04 0.14
N CYS A 327 -14.23 15.87 1.34
CA CYS A 327 -14.26 16.90 2.38
C CYS A 327 -13.10 17.88 2.20
N ASP A 328 -13.41 19.13 1.82
CA ASP A 328 -12.46 20.25 1.73
C ASP A 328 -12.00 20.80 3.10
N LYS A 329 -12.26 20.10 4.19
CA LYS A 329 -11.89 20.51 5.55
C LYS A 329 -10.85 19.59 6.16
N PRO A 330 -9.83 20.13 6.87
CA PRO A 330 -8.94 19.30 7.69
C PRO A 330 -9.75 18.55 8.75
N LEU A 331 -9.34 17.31 9.02
CA LEU A 331 -9.86 16.54 10.13
C LEU A 331 -9.48 17.14 11.46
#